data_f2bc89463bc84b7f80e173ae80828aed
#
_entry.id   f2bc89463bc84b7f80e173ae80828aed
#
_cell.length_a   1.000
_cell.length_b   1.000
_cell.length_c   1.000
_cell.angle_alpha   90.00
_cell.angle_beta   90.00
_cell.angle_gamma   90.00
#
_symmetry.space_group_name_H-M   'P 1'
#
loop_
_entity.id
_entity.type
_entity.pdbx_description
1 polymer ?
#
loop_
_entity_poly.entity_id
_entity_poly.type
_entity_poly.pdbx_seq_one_letter_code
_entity_poly.pdbx_strand_id
1 'polypeptide(L)'
;MAEQGSERIRIEAPPERCRAVVLNFEEYPSWARDVKEATVLERDADGRGAKVKFRAAAMGRSFTYTLAYDYSKLPDAFTWTLVEGEGLRELDGEYRFEPDGDSTRVHYALSVDVSIPLPGLLKRRAAGMIMGTALRELKKAVESGSH
;
A
#
# COMPACT_ATOMS: atom_id res chain seq x y z
N MET A 1 -16.92 -1.75 11.89
CA MET A 1 -15.84 -1.19 12.72
C MET A 1 -14.51 -1.39 12.03
N ALA A 2 -13.69 -0.35 11.97
CA ALA A 2 -12.39 -0.44 11.30
C ALA A 2 -11.40 -1.27 12.10
N GLU A 3 -10.62 -2.08 11.42
CA GLU A 3 -9.47 -2.79 11.98
C GLU A 3 -8.21 -1.97 11.70
N GLN A 4 -7.40 -1.78 12.72
CA GLN A 4 -6.18 -0.99 12.62
C GLN A 4 -4.97 -1.84 12.99
N GLY A 5 -3.85 -1.56 12.33
CA GLY A 5 -2.62 -2.24 12.65
C GLY A 5 -1.41 -1.55 12.04
N SER A 6 -0.24 -2.03 12.42
CA SER A 6 1.01 -1.58 11.83
C SER A 6 1.98 -2.74 11.75
N GLU A 7 2.78 -2.75 10.71
CA GLU A 7 3.81 -3.76 10.47
C GLU A 7 5.06 -3.04 9.99
N ARG A 8 6.21 -3.71 10.09
CA ARG A 8 7.46 -3.17 9.58
C ARG A 8 8.32 -4.29 9.01
N ILE A 9 9.20 -3.91 8.09
CA ILE A 9 10.14 -4.86 7.49
C ILE A 9 11.44 -4.11 7.19
N ARG A 10 12.56 -4.82 7.27
CA ARG A 10 13.86 -4.28 6.88
C ARG A 10 14.13 -4.67 5.42
N ILE A 11 14.44 -3.68 4.60
CA ILE A 11 14.77 -3.88 3.18
C ILE A 11 16.22 -3.48 2.97
N GLU A 12 16.99 -4.34 2.31
CA GLU A 12 18.42 -4.14 2.06
C GLU A 12 18.62 -3.22 0.85
N ALA A 13 18.17 -1.98 0.98
CA ALA A 13 18.30 -0.94 -0.03
C ALA A 13 18.07 0.42 0.63
N PRO A 14 18.61 1.51 0.05
CA PRO A 14 18.41 2.84 0.63
C PRO A 14 16.96 3.31 0.48
N PRO A 15 16.52 4.28 1.32
CA PRO A 15 15.13 4.74 1.32
C PRO A 15 14.61 5.20 -0.03
N GLU A 16 15.43 5.88 -0.84
CA GLU A 16 15.00 6.38 -2.14
C GLU A 16 14.62 5.27 -3.11
N ARG A 17 15.26 4.10 -3.00
CA ARG A 17 14.89 2.94 -3.82
C ARG A 17 13.55 2.35 -3.38
N CYS A 18 13.34 2.28 -2.08
CA CYS A 18 12.07 1.80 -1.52
C CYS A 18 10.93 2.71 -1.95
N ARG A 19 11.13 4.03 -1.85
CA ARG A 19 10.13 5.01 -2.28
C ARG A 19 9.84 4.91 -3.77
N ALA A 20 10.89 4.76 -4.58
CA ALA A 20 10.72 4.70 -6.03
C ALA A 20 9.83 3.54 -6.45
N VAL A 21 9.98 2.38 -5.81
CA VAL A 21 9.15 1.21 -6.11
C VAL A 21 7.71 1.42 -5.65
N VAL A 22 7.52 1.90 -4.42
CA VAL A 22 6.18 2.01 -3.85
C VAL A 22 5.38 3.17 -4.43
N LEU A 23 6.05 4.18 -4.99
CA LEU A 23 5.37 5.31 -5.64
C LEU A 23 5.12 5.09 -7.13
N ASN A 24 5.67 4.03 -7.70
CA ASN A 24 5.43 3.68 -9.10
C ASN A 24 4.19 2.78 -9.19
N PHE A 25 3.02 3.41 -9.03
CA PHE A 25 1.75 2.69 -8.90
C PHE A 25 1.41 1.82 -10.10
N GLU A 26 1.72 2.29 -11.30
CA GLU A 26 1.37 1.58 -12.53
C GLU A 26 2.11 0.24 -12.66
N GLU A 27 3.21 0.07 -11.93
CA GLU A 27 3.98 -1.18 -11.92
C GLU A 27 3.56 -2.14 -10.79
N TYR A 28 2.60 -1.77 -9.94
CA TYR A 28 2.16 -2.63 -8.85
C TYR A 28 1.77 -4.04 -9.32
N PRO A 29 1.04 -4.22 -10.43
CA PRO A 29 0.70 -5.58 -10.86
C PRO A 29 1.89 -6.49 -11.13
N SER A 30 3.06 -5.91 -11.39
CA SER A 30 4.28 -6.70 -11.68
C SER A 30 4.91 -7.30 -10.43
N TRP A 31 4.64 -6.74 -9.23
CA TRP A 31 5.26 -7.23 -8.00
C TRP A 31 4.26 -7.45 -6.85
N ALA A 32 3.14 -6.74 -6.82
CA ALA A 32 2.11 -6.91 -5.80
C ALA A 32 1.07 -7.89 -6.33
N ARG A 33 1.22 -9.15 -5.96
CA ARG A 33 0.44 -10.26 -6.54
C ARG A 33 -1.08 -10.05 -6.54
N ASP A 34 -1.61 -9.46 -5.47
CA ASP A 34 -3.05 -9.27 -5.33
C ASP A 34 -3.58 -8.07 -6.12
N VAL A 35 -2.71 -7.17 -6.55
CA VAL A 35 -3.09 -6.01 -7.34
C VAL A 35 -3.11 -6.41 -8.81
N LYS A 36 -4.28 -6.35 -9.43
CA LYS A 36 -4.48 -6.75 -10.83
C LYS A 36 -4.38 -5.58 -11.79
N GLU A 37 -4.81 -4.40 -11.35
CA GLU A 37 -4.71 -3.18 -12.13
C GLU A 37 -4.43 -1.99 -11.21
N ALA A 38 -3.66 -1.03 -11.72
CA ALA A 38 -3.44 0.24 -11.02
C ALA A 38 -3.41 1.33 -12.09
N THR A 39 -4.30 2.30 -11.96
CA THR A 39 -4.45 3.40 -12.91
C THR A 39 -4.35 4.73 -12.18
N VAL A 40 -3.38 5.56 -12.58
CA VAL A 40 -3.23 6.90 -12.02
C VAL A 40 -4.28 7.80 -12.67
N LEU A 41 -5.25 8.26 -11.87
CA LEU A 41 -6.34 9.11 -12.36
C LEU A 41 -5.96 10.58 -12.37
N GLU A 42 -5.17 11.02 -11.40
CA GLU A 42 -4.70 12.40 -11.29
C GLU A 42 -3.27 12.40 -10.83
N ARG A 43 -2.47 13.36 -11.33
CA ARG A 43 -1.10 13.55 -10.89
C ARG A 43 -0.95 14.94 -10.28
N ASP A 44 -0.03 15.06 -9.31
CA ASP A 44 0.28 16.36 -8.72
C ASP A 44 1.28 17.13 -9.60
N ALA A 45 1.68 18.32 -9.15
CA ALA A 45 2.60 19.17 -9.90
C ALA A 45 3.96 18.50 -10.12
N ASP A 46 4.35 17.54 -9.30
CA ASP A 46 5.62 16.82 -9.42
C ASP A 46 5.49 15.52 -10.20
N GLY A 47 4.32 15.24 -10.76
CA GLY A 47 4.07 14.05 -11.55
C GLY A 47 3.73 12.80 -10.75
N ARG A 48 3.58 12.91 -9.42
CA ARG A 48 3.23 11.77 -8.58
C ARG A 48 1.72 11.50 -8.62
N GLY A 49 1.33 10.25 -8.42
CA GLY A 49 -0.08 9.89 -8.41
C GLY A 49 -0.82 10.51 -7.23
N ALA A 50 -1.69 11.47 -7.51
CA ALA A 50 -2.52 12.11 -6.49
C ALA A 50 -3.78 11.30 -6.21
N LYS A 51 -4.37 10.71 -7.24
CA LYS A 51 -5.47 9.75 -7.13
C LYS A 51 -5.15 8.54 -7.97
N VAL A 52 -5.27 7.36 -7.37
CA VAL A 52 -4.96 6.09 -8.05
C VAL A 52 -6.10 5.12 -7.84
N LYS A 53 -6.57 4.52 -8.93
CA LYS A 53 -7.61 3.50 -8.90
C LYS A 53 -6.95 2.13 -8.97
N PHE A 54 -7.33 1.25 -8.06
CA PHE A 54 -6.81 -0.11 -8.00
C PHE A 54 -7.92 -1.12 -8.18
N ARG A 55 -7.58 -2.24 -8.80
CA ARG A 55 -8.38 -3.45 -8.74
C ARG A 55 -7.53 -4.55 -8.13
N ALA A 56 -7.98 -5.08 -7.00
CA ALA A 56 -7.24 -6.10 -6.26
C ALA A 56 -8.13 -7.31 -6.00
N ALA A 57 -7.51 -8.48 -5.90
CA ALA A 57 -8.20 -9.71 -5.53
C ALA A 57 -7.69 -10.17 -4.16
N ALA A 58 -8.60 -10.39 -3.24
CA ALA A 58 -8.26 -10.83 -1.89
C ALA A 58 -9.45 -11.54 -1.27
N MET A 59 -9.19 -12.54 -0.44
CA MET A 59 -10.23 -13.25 0.30
C MET A 59 -11.34 -13.83 -0.61
N GLY A 60 -10.95 -14.30 -1.81
CA GLY A 60 -11.85 -14.86 -2.77
C GLY A 60 -12.75 -13.86 -3.48
N ARG A 61 -12.47 -12.57 -3.36
CA ARG A 61 -13.25 -11.49 -3.94
C ARG A 61 -12.39 -10.50 -4.69
N SER A 62 -13.02 -9.72 -5.56
CA SER A 62 -12.38 -8.63 -6.27
C SER A 62 -12.85 -7.32 -5.68
N PHE A 63 -11.90 -6.39 -5.47
CA PHE A 63 -12.18 -5.05 -4.92
C PHE A 63 -11.67 -4.01 -5.90
N THR A 64 -12.53 -3.02 -6.20
CA THR A 64 -12.12 -1.86 -6.98
C THR A 64 -12.25 -0.64 -6.08
N TYR A 65 -11.17 0.13 -5.95
CA TYR A 65 -11.15 1.28 -5.05
C TYR A 65 -10.19 2.35 -5.54
N THR A 66 -10.44 3.57 -5.10
CA THR A 66 -9.62 4.74 -5.45
C THR A 66 -9.08 5.37 -4.18
N LEU A 67 -7.78 5.61 -4.16
CA LEU A 67 -7.08 6.23 -3.03
C LEU A 67 -6.57 7.60 -3.41
N ALA A 68 -6.67 8.56 -2.48
CA ALA A 68 -6.07 9.88 -2.61
C ALA A 68 -4.82 9.94 -1.75
N TYR A 69 -3.71 10.38 -2.33
CA TYR A 69 -2.40 10.38 -1.70
C TYR A 69 -1.99 11.78 -1.24
N ASP A 70 -1.34 11.84 -0.08
CA ASP A 70 -0.80 13.06 0.50
C ASP A 70 0.71 12.87 0.68
N TYR A 71 1.49 13.72 0.02
CA TYR A 71 2.94 13.65 0.00
C TYR A 71 3.64 14.72 0.83
N SER A 72 2.87 15.42 1.67
CA SER A 72 3.41 16.54 2.49
C SER A 72 4.50 16.10 3.46
N LYS A 73 4.57 14.81 3.80
CA LYS A 73 5.57 14.26 4.73
C LYS A 73 6.79 13.67 4.05
N LEU A 74 6.87 13.69 2.72
CA LEU A 74 8.05 13.18 2.02
C LEU A 74 9.29 13.98 2.37
N PRO A 75 10.47 13.36 2.41
CA PRO A 75 10.78 11.97 2.04
C PRO A 75 10.53 10.93 3.12
N ASP A 76 10.11 11.32 4.31
CA ASP A 76 10.00 10.41 5.45
C ASP A 76 8.80 9.48 5.34
N ALA A 77 7.68 9.97 4.84
CA ALA A 77 6.43 9.21 4.80
C ALA A 77 5.47 9.77 3.77
N PHE A 78 4.47 8.97 3.40
CA PHE A 78 3.30 9.45 2.68
C PHE A 78 2.07 8.70 3.17
N THR A 79 0.91 9.34 3.02
CA THR A 79 -0.36 8.80 3.51
C THR A 79 -1.39 8.73 2.39
N TRP A 80 -2.45 7.99 2.62
CA TRP A 80 -3.57 7.92 1.69
C TRP A 80 -4.87 7.72 2.42
N THR A 81 -5.96 8.11 1.76
CA THR A 81 -7.32 7.90 2.26
C THR A 81 -8.17 7.31 1.14
N LEU A 82 -9.18 6.55 1.52
CA LEU A 82 -10.13 5.97 0.56
C LEU A 82 -11.06 7.07 0.06
N VAL A 83 -11.14 7.22 -1.27
CA VAL A 83 -12.08 8.15 -1.92
C VAL A 83 -13.40 7.42 -2.19
N GLU A 84 -13.30 6.25 -2.82
CA GLU A 84 -14.45 5.40 -3.09
C GLU A 84 -13.99 3.95 -3.23
N GLY A 85 -14.87 3.00 -2.96
CA GLY A 85 -14.52 1.60 -3.11
C GLY A 85 -15.74 0.72 -2.93
N GLU A 86 -15.81 -0.34 -3.73
CA GLU A 86 -16.83 -1.36 -3.60
C GLU A 86 -16.40 -2.38 -2.56
N GLY A 87 -17.25 -2.58 -1.55
CA GLY A 87 -16.94 -3.53 -0.48
C GLY A 87 -16.02 -3.00 0.61
N LEU A 88 -15.69 -1.70 0.56
CA LEU A 88 -14.80 -1.06 1.53
C LEU A 88 -15.42 0.26 2.02
N ARG A 89 -15.36 0.49 3.33
CA ARG A 89 -15.73 1.78 3.93
C ARG A 89 -14.50 2.59 4.28
N GLU A 90 -13.37 1.94 4.54
CA GLU A 90 -12.13 2.60 4.92
C GLU A 90 -10.96 1.77 4.44
N LEU A 91 -9.95 2.45 3.92
CA LEU A 91 -8.68 1.83 3.55
C LEU A 91 -7.62 2.93 3.57
N ASP A 92 -7.40 3.46 4.77
CA ASP A 92 -6.50 4.61 4.98
C ASP A 92 -5.19 4.11 5.55
N GLY A 93 -4.09 4.70 5.13
CA GLY A 93 -2.81 4.20 5.60
C GLY A 93 -1.65 5.15 5.44
N GLU A 94 -0.48 4.64 5.84
CA GLU A 94 0.78 5.36 5.78
C GLU A 94 1.93 4.40 5.52
N TYR A 95 2.84 4.78 4.62
CA TYR A 95 4.18 4.21 4.53
C TYR A 95 5.17 5.19 5.10
N ARG A 96 6.08 4.69 5.94
CA ARG A 96 7.16 5.49 6.53
C ARG A 96 8.48 4.80 6.25
N PHE A 97 9.50 5.58 5.89
CA PHE A 97 10.81 5.06 5.49
C PHE A 97 11.87 5.57 6.47
N GLU A 98 12.40 4.66 7.28
CA GLU A 98 13.40 4.98 8.29
C GLU A 98 14.77 4.47 7.82
N PRO A 99 15.74 5.34 7.58
CA PRO A 99 17.08 4.90 7.21
C PRO A 99 17.72 4.07 8.32
N ASP A 100 18.41 2.99 7.93
CA ASP A 100 19.08 2.08 8.86
C ASP A 100 20.39 1.62 8.22
N GLY A 101 21.44 2.47 8.30
CA GLY A 101 22.68 2.24 7.59
C GLY A 101 22.45 2.28 6.09
N ASP A 102 22.84 1.21 5.41
CA ASP A 102 22.62 1.06 3.96
C ASP A 102 21.24 0.46 3.65
N SER A 103 20.48 0.17 4.69
CA SER A 103 19.16 -0.47 4.59
C SER A 103 18.08 0.52 4.97
N THR A 104 16.83 0.10 4.84
CA THR A 104 15.67 0.89 5.21
C THR A 104 14.71 0.04 6.04
N ARG A 105 14.21 0.60 7.13
CA ARG A 105 13.10 0.01 7.86
C ARG A 105 11.83 0.66 7.33
N VAL A 106 10.99 -0.13 6.66
CA VAL A 106 9.74 0.36 6.09
C VAL A 106 8.61 0.02 7.05
N HIS A 107 7.86 1.03 7.46
CA HIS A 107 6.70 0.89 8.33
C HIS A 107 5.44 1.09 7.51
N TYR A 108 4.45 0.26 7.73
CA TYR A 108 3.15 0.33 7.07
C TYR A 108 2.08 0.33 8.17
N ALA A 109 1.30 1.39 8.23
CA ALA A 109 0.15 1.47 9.13
C ALA A 109 -1.11 1.48 8.28
N LEU A 110 -2.14 0.74 8.69
CA LEU A 110 -3.37 0.59 7.90
C LEU A 110 -4.59 0.58 8.79
N SER A 111 -5.63 1.28 8.36
CA SER A 111 -6.97 1.20 8.93
C SER A 111 -7.89 0.73 7.81
N VAL A 112 -8.54 -0.43 8.00
CA VAL A 112 -9.39 -1.03 6.97
C VAL A 112 -10.75 -1.40 7.56
N ASP A 113 -11.82 -1.08 6.82
CA ASP A 113 -13.18 -1.47 7.16
C ASP A 113 -13.83 -2.05 5.92
N VAL A 114 -14.09 -3.36 5.98
CA VAL A 114 -14.71 -4.10 4.88
C VAL A 114 -16.22 -4.11 5.10
N SER A 115 -16.98 -3.65 4.10
CA SER A 115 -18.42 -3.53 4.20
C SER A 115 -19.19 -4.79 3.77
N ILE A 116 -18.49 -5.77 3.15
CA ILE A 116 -19.10 -7.03 2.76
C ILE A 116 -19.19 -7.98 3.96
N PRO A 117 -20.16 -8.91 3.99
CA PRO A 117 -20.25 -9.88 5.08
C PRO A 117 -19.06 -10.84 5.04
N LEU A 118 -18.28 -10.83 6.11
CA LEU A 118 -17.16 -11.75 6.34
C LEU A 118 -17.23 -12.29 7.76
N PRO A 119 -16.74 -13.52 8.01
CA PRO A 119 -16.59 -13.99 9.38
C PRO A 119 -15.73 -13.01 10.18
N GLY A 120 -16.10 -12.80 11.45
CA GLY A 120 -15.40 -11.83 12.30
C GLY A 120 -13.89 -12.04 12.38
N LEU A 121 -13.46 -13.31 12.36
CA LEU A 121 -12.03 -13.65 12.38
C LEU A 121 -11.31 -13.10 11.14
N LEU A 122 -11.92 -13.22 9.96
CA LEU A 122 -11.32 -12.70 8.73
C LEU A 122 -11.27 -11.18 8.74
N LYS A 123 -12.32 -10.52 9.23
CA LYS A 123 -12.31 -9.05 9.37
C LYS A 123 -11.20 -8.58 10.29
N ARG A 124 -11.00 -9.27 11.44
CA ARG A 124 -9.96 -8.90 12.39
C ARG A 124 -8.55 -9.10 11.86
N ARG A 125 -8.38 -10.02 10.90
CA ARG A 125 -7.06 -10.29 10.30
C ARG A 125 -6.79 -9.51 9.03
N ALA A 126 -7.78 -8.83 8.48
CA ALA A 126 -7.66 -8.19 7.17
C ALA A 126 -6.50 -7.21 7.10
N ALA A 127 -6.36 -6.31 8.06
CA ALA A 127 -5.29 -5.32 8.06
C ALA A 127 -3.91 -5.98 8.09
N GLY A 128 -3.70 -6.94 8.98
CA GLY A 128 -2.43 -7.65 9.10
C GLY A 128 -2.07 -8.43 7.85
N MET A 129 -3.05 -9.07 7.23
CA MET A 129 -2.83 -9.83 6.00
C MET A 129 -2.41 -8.91 4.85
N ILE A 130 -3.10 -7.78 4.70
CA ILE A 130 -2.79 -6.81 3.65
C ILE A 130 -1.38 -6.26 3.83
N MET A 131 -1.06 -5.79 5.05
CA MET A 131 0.24 -5.20 5.35
C MET A 131 1.39 -6.20 5.20
N GLY A 132 1.22 -7.40 5.75
CA GLY A 132 2.26 -8.42 5.70
C GLY A 132 2.60 -8.84 4.28
N THR A 133 1.58 -9.08 3.46
CA THR A 133 1.78 -9.44 2.06
C THR A 133 2.45 -8.30 1.30
N ALA A 134 1.94 -7.06 1.48
CA ALA A 134 2.49 -5.90 0.78
C ALA A 134 3.97 -5.68 1.11
N LEU A 135 4.33 -5.75 2.38
CA LEU A 135 5.72 -5.53 2.80
C LEU A 135 6.67 -6.62 2.30
N ARG A 136 6.24 -7.88 2.35
CA ARG A 136 7.09 -8.98 1.84
C ARG A 136 7.31 -8.85 0.34
N GLU A 137 6.27 -8.50 -0.41
CA GLU A 137 6.39 -8.34 -1.85
C GLU A 137 7.18 -7.10 -2.22
N LEU A 138 7.03 -6.01 -1.47
CA LEU A 138 7.85 -4.82 -1.65
C LEU A 138 9.32 -5.11 -1.42
N LYS A 139 9.66 -5.80 -0.32
CA LYS A 139 11.04 -6.20 -0.04
C LYS A 139 11.63 -6.99 -1.19
N LYS A 140 10.90 -7.97 -1.69
CA LYS A 140 11.35 -8.80 -2.80
C LYS A 140 11.57 -7.97 -4.06
N ALA A 141 10.65 -7.07 -4.38
CA ALA A 141 10.76 -6.22 -5.56
C ALA A 141 11.97 -5.28 -5.49
N VAL A 142 12.17 -4.63 -4.34
CA VAL A 142 13.26 -3.69 -4.16
C VAL A 142 14.61 -4.40 -4.19
N GLU A 143 14.73 -5.51 -3.46
CA GLU A 143 16.01 -6.24 -3.34
C GLU A 143 16.40 -6.97 -4.63
N SER A 144 15.43 -7.33 -5.46
CA SER A 144 15.72 -7.97 -6.73
C SER A 144 16.30 -7.01 -7.78
N GLY A 145 16.17 -5.70 -7.54
CA GLY A 145 16.65 -4.70 -8.48
C GLY A 145 15.85 -4.62 -9.77
N SER A 146 14.64 -5.18 -9.81
CA SER A 146 13.84 -5.22 -11.03
C SER A 146 13.03 -3.94 -11.26
N HIS A 147 13.17 -2.94 -10.38
CA HIS A 147 12.41 -1.68 -10.49
C HIS A 147 13.26 -0.45 -10.22
#